data_4d469dd70c4ed5729a44d9c2af74ad8c
#
_entry.id   4d469dd70c4ed5729a44d9c2af74ad8c
#
_cell.length_a   1.000
_cell.length_b   1.000
_cell.length_c   1.000
_cell.angle_alpha   90.00
_cell.angle_beta   90.00
_cell.angle_gamma   90.00
#
_symmetry.space_group_name_H-M   'P 1'
#
loop_
_entity.id
_entity.type
_entity.pdbx_description
1 polymer ?
#
loop_
_entity_poly.entity_id
_entity_poly.type
_entity_poly.pdbx_seq_one_letter_code
_entity_poly.pdbx_strand_id
1 'polypeptide(L)'
;MLKLGIIGTNIITDQMLDAAKTTGKYELTAVYSRTEEHAEKFGKPYGATQFFDSLEDFFDEGDFDVVYVASPNSLHYEQVRLAIENDKFVIVEKPAFVNPNEFEGIESLLAAHPKARVVEAARHIHTGLFHAAEEQLKQMPVIQGANITVMKYSSRYDKVIAGDKPYPNIFTAEFAGGALMDLGVY
;
A
#
# COMPACT_ATOMS: atom_id res chain seq x y z
N MET A 1 -8.30 5.08 -19.86
CA MET A 1 -7.83 4.35 -18.67
C MET A 1 -7.11 5.34 -17.80
N LEU A 2 -7.14 5.19 -16.47
CA LEU A 2 -6.30 5.98 -15.56
C LEU A 2 -4.86 5.49 -15.65
N LYS A 3 -3.92 6.39 -15.74
CA LYS A 3 -2.49 6.07 -15.72
C LYS A 3 -2.06 5.78 -14.29
N LEU A 4 -1.37 4.66 -14.09
CA LEU A 4 -0.94 4.16 -12.79
C LEU A 4 0.58 4.25 -12.66
N GLY A 5 1.04 4.91 -11.60
CA GLY A 5 2.40 4.83 -11.11
C GLY A 5 2.48 3.85 -9.94
N ILE A 6 3.59 3.18 -9.74
CA ILE A 6 3.79 2.31 -8.58
C ILE A 6 5.09 2.61 -7.83
N ILE A 7 5.02 2.47 -6.51
CA ILE A 7 6.15 2.53 -5.57
C ILE A 7 6.19 1.20 -4.82
N GLY A 8 7.27 0.43 -5.02
CA GLY A 8 7.41 -0.91 -4.48
C GLY A 8 7.13 -2.01 -5.50
N THR A 9 8.07 -2.95 -5.59
CA THR A 9 8.14 -4.00 -6.61
C THR A 9 8.16 -5.38 -5.94
N ASN A 10 7.08 -5.70 -5.24
CA ASN A 10 6.94 -6.93 -4.46
C ASN A 10 5.68 -7.70 -4.87
N ILE A 11 5.48 -8.88 -4.29
CA ILE A 11 4.36 -9.77 -4.64
C ILE A 11 2.97 -9.13 -4.45
N ILE A 12 2.82 -8.16 -3.53
CA ILE A 12 1.52 -7.50 -3.35
C ILE A 12 1.27 -6.52 -4.51
N THR A 13 2.33 -5.94 -5.06
CA THR A 13 2.26 -5.11 -6.26
C THR A 13 1.88 -5.94 -7.49
N ASP A 14 2.44 -7.15 -7.65
CA ASP A 14 2.03 -8.08 -8.73
C ASP A 14 0.52 -8.36 -8.65
N GLN A 15 0.01 -8.68 -7.44
CA GLN A 15 -1.41 -8.95 -7.22
C GLN A 15 -2.30 -7.73 -7.54
N MET A 16 -1.83 -6.52 -7.19
CA MET A 16 -2.55 -5.29 -7.50
C MET A 16 -2.59 -5.04 -9.01
N LEU A 17 -1.49 -5.25 -9.72
CA LEU A 17 -1.41 -5.07 -11.17
C LEU A 17 -2.29 -6.09 -11.92
N ASP A 18 -2.32 -7.34 -11.47
CA ASP A 18 -3.22 -8.36 -12.03
C ASP A 18 -4.70 -7.99 -11.83
N ALA A 19 -5.06 -7.49 -10.66
CA ALA A 19 -6.39 -7.00 -10.39
C ALA A 19 -6.73 -5.75 -11.24
N ALA A 20 -5.82 -4.79 -11.33
CA ALA A 20 -5.96 -3.60 -12.15
C ALA A 20 -6.21 -3.96 -13.64
N LYS A 21 -5.43 -4.90 -14.16
CA LYS A 21 -5.59 -5.43 -15.53
C LYS A 21 -6.97 -6.07 -15.74
N THR A 22 -7.44 -6.85 -14.76
CA THR A 22 -8.77 -7.49 -14.84
C THR A 22 -9.90 -6.47 -14.92
N THR A 23 -9.77 -5.31 -14.27
CA THR A 23 -10.78 -4.26 -14.35
C THR A 23 -10.79 -3.50 -15.66
N GLY A 24 -9.68 -3.49 -16.40
CA GLY A 24 -9.48 -2.70 -17.62
C GLY A 24 -9.53 -1.19 -17.40
N LYS A 25 -9.45 -0.72 -16.14
CA LYS A 25 -9.56 0.71 -15.78
C LYS A 25 -8.21 1.42 -15.66
N TYR A 26 -7.13 0.67 -15.47
CA TYR A 26 -5.80 1.19 -15.22
C TYR A 26 -4.81 0.72 -16.29
N GLU A 27 -3.82 1.57 -16.54
CA GLU A 27 -2.66 1.31 -17.38
C GLU A 27 -1.40 1.67 -16.60
N LEU A 28 -0.50 0.70 -16.39
CA LEU A 28 0.77 0.97 -15.72
C LEU A 28 1.68 1.77 -16.66
N THR A 29 2.11 2.96 -16.23
CA THR A 29 2.97 3.85 -17.03
C THR A 29 4.33 4.08 -16.39
N ALA A 30 4.38 4.21 -15.05
CA ALA A 30 5.58 4.59 -14.33
C ALA A 30 5.86 3.66 -13.14
N VAL A 31 7.12 3.34 -12.93
CA VAL A 31 7.59 2.50 -11.81
C VAL A 31 8.74 3.18 -11.10
N TYR A 32 8.63 3.31 -9.77
CA TYR A 32 9.73 3.68 -8.91
C TYR A 32 10.26 2.46 -8.16
N SER A 33 11.59 2.32 -8.12
CA SER A 33 12.29 1.36 -7.27
C SER A 33 13.64 1.95 -6.81
N ARG A 34 14.33 1.29 -5.88
CA ARG A 34 15.66 1.73 -5.37
C ARG A 34 16.76 1.80 -6.43
N THR A 35 16.55 1.19 -7.56
CA THR A 35 17.40 1.29 -8.75
C THR A 35 16.51 1.24 -9.98
N GLU A 36 16.87 2.03 -11.01
CA GLU A 36 16.14 2.07 -12.27
C GLU A 36 16.08 0.69 -12.94
N GLU A 37 17.20 -0.07 -12.90
CA GLU A 37 17.26 -1.45 -13.43
C GLU A 37 16.17 -2.35 -12.81
N HIS A 38 15.96 -2.24 -11.49
CA HIS A 38 14.93 -3.02 -10.81
C HIS A 38 13.51 -2.53 -11.17
N ALA A 39 13.31 -1.23 -11.30
CA ALA A 39 12.04 -0.66 -11.76
C ALA A 39 11.71 -1.16 -13.17
N GLU A 40 12.68 -1.12 -14.07
CA GLU A 40 12.57 -1.57 -15.46
C GLU A 40 12.25 -3.07 -15.55
N LYS A 41 13.02 -3.90 -14.84
CA LYS A 41 12.82 -5.35 -14.81
C LYS A 41 11.43 -5.74 -14.32
N PHE A 42 10.91 -5.02 -13.31
CA PHE A 42 9.59 -5.26 -12.75
C PHE A 42 8.48 -4.74 -13.67
N GLY A 43 8.60 -3.50 -14.17
CA GLY A 43 7.51 -2.81 -14.84
C GLY A 43 7.31 -3.18 -16.32
N LYS A 44 8.37 -3.51 -17.04
CA LYS A 44 8.29 -3.86 -18.48
C LYS A 44 7.29 -4.99 -18.80
N PRO A 45 7.20 -6.08 -18.04
CA PRO A 45 6.22 -7.13 -18.27
C PRO A 45 4.75 -6.67 -18.17
N TYR A 46 4.51 -5.58 -17.42
CA TYR A 46 3.20 -4.96 -17.23
C TYR A 46 2.94 -3.79 -18.17
N GLY A 47 3.88 -3.46 -19.05
CA GLY A 47 3.73 -2.41 -20.07
C GLY A 47 4.21 -1.02 -19.65
N ALA A 48 4.85 -0.87 -18.49
CA ALA A 48 5.41 0.41 -18.07
C ALA A 48 6.50 0.89 -19.04
N THR A 49 6.55 2.21 -19.24
CA THR A 49 7.50 2.87 -20.14
C THR A 49 8.43 3.86 -19.44
N GLN A 50 8.14 4.21 -18.19
CA GLN A 50 8.93 5.14 -17.40
C GLN A 50 9.43 4.44 -16.11
N PHE A 51 10.72 4.60 -15.80
CA PHE A 51 11.38 3.92 -14.69
C PHE A 51 12.23 4.93 -13.93
N PHE A 52 12.13 4.93 -12.61
CA PHE A 52 12.75 5.92 -11.74
C PHE A 52 13.40 5.27 -10.53
N ASP A 53 14.51 5.84 -10.07
CA ASP A 53 15.15 5.53 -8.79
C ASP A 53 15.22 6.75 -7.84
N SER A 54 14.74 7.91 -8.30
CA SER A 54 14.47 9.12 -7.52
C SER A 54 12.96 9.31 -7.36
N LEU A 55 12.49 9.52 -6.11
CA LEU A 55 11.07 9.83 -5.86
C LEU A 55 10.70 11.22 -6.39
N GLU A 56 11.62 12.17 -6.34
CA GLU A 56 11.42 13.52 -6.86
C GLU A 56 11.14 13.46 -8.37
N ASP A 57 12.03 12.82 -9.14
CA ASP A 57 11.85 12.67 -10.59
C ASP A 57 10.60 11.85 -10.93
N PHE A 58 10.28 10.81 -10.12
CA PHE A 58 9.06 10.03 -10.30
C PHE A 58 7.78 10.86 -10.20
N PHE A 59 7.71 11.80 -9.26
CA PHE A 59 6.54 12.66 -9.11
C PHE A 59 6.54 13.86 -10.06
N ASP A 60 7.71 14.40 -10.42
CA ASP A 60 7.84 15.56 -11.30
C ASP A 60 7.68 15.19 -12.78
N GLU A 61 8.25 14.07 -13.21
CA GLU A 61 8.31 13.66 -14.62
C GLU A 61 7.39 12.48 -14.97
N GLY A 62 6.91 11.76 -13.95
CA GLY A 62 6.08 10.56 -14.14
C GLY A 62 4.69 10.88 -14.69
N ASP A 63 4.34 10.24 -15.79
CA ASP A 63 3.03 10.42 -16.44
C ASP A 63 1.99 9.46 -15.86
N PHE A 64 1.44 9.80 -14.68
CA PHE A 64 0.39 9.03 -14.02
C PHE A 64 -0.59 9.90 -13.23
N ASP A 65 -1.84 9.41 -13.11
CA ASP A 65 -2.93 10.04 -12.36
C ASP A 65 -3.03 9.48 -10.94
N VAL A 66 -2.79 8.17 -10.82
CA VAL A 66 -2.93 7.38 -9.59
C VAL A 66 -1.59 6.77 -9.24
N VAL A 67 -1.22 6.78 -7.97
CA VAL A 67 -0.04 6.07 -7.47
C VAL A 67 -0.43 5.00 -6.47
N TYR A 68 0.10 3.79 -6.65
CA TYR A 68 0.00 2.71 -5.68
C TYR A 68 1.29 2.61 -4.86
N VAL A 69 1.17 2.80 -3.55
CA VAL A 69 2.30 2.79 -2.62
C VAL A 69 2.30 1.47 -1.85
N ALA A 70 3.31 0.63 -2.11
CA ALA A 70 3.49 -0.70 -1.51
C ALA A 70 4.94 -0.93 -1.04
N SER A 71 5.54 0.09 -0.50
CA SER A 71 6.86 0.09 0.14
C SER A 71 6.80 -0.47 1.58
N PRO A 72 7.91 -0.53 2.33
CA PRO A 72 7.86 -0.78 3.78
C PRO A 72 7.06 0.29 4.53
N ASN A 73 6.31 -0.12 5.57
CA ASN A 73 5.34 0.72 6.29
C ASN A 73 5.87 2.11 6.69
N SER A 74 7.10 2.18 7.21
CA SER A 74 7.70 3.44 7.65
C SER A 74 8.00 4.45 6.53
N LEU A 75 7.87 4.05 5.27
CA LEU A 75 8.09 4.92 4.12
C LEU A 75 6.79 5.46 3.53
N HIS A 76 5.64 4.94 3.93
CA HIS A 76 4.34 5.31 3.36
C HIS A 76 4.05 6.79 3.53
N TYR A 77 4.26 7.34 4.74
CA TYR A 77 3.92 8.74 5.04
C TYR A 77 4.59 9.71 4.07
N GLU A 78 5.91 9.61 3.90
CA GLU A 78 6.65 10.51 3.02
C GLU A 78 6.25 10.38 1.56
N GLN A 79 6.03 9.15 1.09
CA GLN A 79 5.62 8.89 -0.29
C GLN A 79 4.19 9.37 -0.57
N VAL A 80 3.28 9.20 0.39
CA VAL A 80 1.91 9.71 0.30
C VAL A 80 1.91 11.24 0.35
N ARG A 81 2.74 11.84 1.20
CA ARG A 81 2.91 13.30 1.28
C ARG A 81 3.32 13.89 -0.08
N LEU A 82 4.37 13.35 -0.68
CA LEU A 82 4.83 13.77 -2.01
C LEU A 82 3.74 13.59 -3.08
N ALA A 83 3.00 12.50 -3.04
CA ALA A 83 1.91 12.28 -3.98
C ALA A 83 0.78 13.31 -3.84
N ILE A 84 0.41 13.70 -2.61
CA ILE A 84 -0.60 14.72 -2.36
C ILE A 84 -0.12 16.08 -2.84
N GLU A 85 1.13 16.46 -2.57
CA GLU A 85 1.73 17.72 -3.02
C GLU A 85 1.75 17.84 -4.54
N ASN A 86 1.74 16.69 -5.25
CA ASN A 86 1.62 16.60 -6.70
C ASN A 86 0.18 16.34 -7.18
N ASP A 87 -0.83 16.60 -6.34
CA ASP A 87 -2.25 16.45 -6.65
C ASP A 87 -2.66 15.04 -7.16
N LYS A 88 -1.93 13.97 -6.78
CA LYS A 88 -2.19 12.61 -7.24
C LYS A 88 -3.28 11.91 -6.44
N PHE A 89 -3.92 10.93 -7.04
CA PHE A 89 -4.73 9.93 -6.35
C PHE A 89 -3.81 8.86 -5.77
N VAL A 90 -3.97 8.54 -4.49
CA VAL A 90 -3.10 7.58 -3.79
C VAL A 90 -3.88 6.36 -3.34
N ILE A 91 -3.38 5.19 -3.67
CA ILE A 91 -3.76 3.92 -3.06
C ILE A 91 -2.55 3.47 -2.25
N VAL A 92 -2.63 3.50 -0.92
CA VAL A 92 -1.52 3.10 -0.05
C VAL A 92 -1.80 1.77 0.62
N GLU A 93 -0.81 0.87 0.65
CA GLU A 93 -0.93 -0.40 1.35
C GLU A 93 -1.12 -0.21 2.86
N LYS A 94 -1.75 -1.21 3.44
CA LYS A 94 -1.97 -1.27 4.89
C LYS A 94 -0.68 -1.67 5.65
N PRO A 95 -0.45 -1.13 6.85
CA PRO A 95 -1.12 0.03 7.42
C PRO A 95 -0.73 1.30 6.65
N ALA A 96 -1.69 2.17 6.40
CA ALA A 96 -1.43 3.39 5.63
C ALA A 96 -0.36 4.25 6.31
N PHE A 97 -0.44 4.38 7.64
CA PHE A 97 0.48 5.15 8.45
C PHE A 97 0.84 4.40 9.74
N VAL A 98 1.97 4.77 10.36
CA VAL A 98 2.51 4.03 11.49
C VAL A 98 2.20 4.66 12.85
N ASN A 99 1.68 5.89 12.86
CA ASN A 99 1.27 6.58 14.10
C ASN A 99 0.21 7.66 13.80
N PRO A 100 -0.53 8.12 14.84
CA PRO A 100 -1.59 9.13 14.68
C PRO A 100 -1.11 10.46 14.11
N ASN A 101 0.11 10.92 14.43
CA ASN A 101 0.63 12.21 13.95
C ASN A 101 0.81 12.21 12.42
N GLU A 102 1.22 11.07 11.85
CA GLU A 102 1.31 10.92 10.40
C GLU A 102 -0.08 11.03 9.76
N PHE A 103 -1.08 10.39 10.36
CA PHE A 103 -2.45 10.47 9.88
C PHE A 103 -2.98 11.92 9.91
N GLU A 104 -2.83 12.63 11.04
CA GLU A 104 -3.25 14.03 11.20
C GLU A 104 -2.50 14.95 10.22
N GLY A 105 -1.21 14.68 9.95
CA GLY A 105 -0.42 15.39 8.96
C GLY A 105 -0.99 15.25 7.55
N ILE A 106 -1.38 14.04 7.17
CA ILE A 106 -2.00 13.77 5.85
C ILE A 106 -3.40 14.39 5.75
N GLU A 107 -4.23 14.35 6.80
CA GLU A 107 -5.53 15.04 6.79
C GLU A 107 -5.37 16.54 6.55
N SER A 108 -4.41 17.16 7.23
CA SER A 108 -4.12 18.58 7.10
C SER A 108 -3.65 18.92 5.67
N LEU A 109 -2.82 18.07 5.10
CA LEU A 109 -2.30 18.26 3.75
C LEU A 109 -3.40 18.10 2.68
N LEU A 110 -4.27 17.10 2.83
CA LEU A 110 -5.42 16.90 1.94
C LEU A 110 -6.39 18.09 1.94
N ALA A 111 -6.54 18.78 3.07
CA ALA A 111 -7.35 20.00 3.13
C ALA A 111 -6.76 21.14 2.26
N ALA A 112 -5.43 21.18 2.11
CA ALA A 112 -4.74 22.15 1.26
C ALA A 112 -4.70 21.72 -0.23
N HIS A 113 -4.83 20.42 -0.52
CA HIS A 113 -4.77 19.83 -1.86
C HIS A 113 -6.09 19.14 -2.26
N PRO A 114 -7.15 19.89 -2.59
CA PRO A 114 -8.50 19.35 -2.76
C PRO A 114 -8.65 18.41 -3.97
N LYS A 115 -7.67 18.36 -4.87
CA LYS A 115 -7.66 17.43 -6.00
C LYS A 115 -7.10 16.05 -5.60
N ALA A 116 -6.18 16.00 -4.65
CA ALA A 116 -5.60 14.76 -4.18
C ALA A 116 -6.63 13.91 -3.40
N ARG A 117 -6.45 12.62 -3.40
CA ARG A 117 -7.24 11.66 -2.60
C ARG A 117 -6.31 10.57 -2.12
N VAL A 118 -6.59 10.06 -0.92
CA VAL A 118 -5.88 8.91 -0.35
C VAL A 118 -6.88 7.85 0.05
N VAL A 119 -6.63 6.61 -0.32
CA VAL A 119 -7.37 5.44 0.13
C VAL A 119 -6.40 4.36 0.60
N GLU A 120 -6.72 3.73 1.73
CA GLU A 120 -5.98 2.57 2.22
C GLU A 120 -6.43 1.31 1.48
N ALA A 121 -5.49 0.47 1.09
CA ALA A 121 -5.76 -0.80 0.41
C ALA A 121 -6.26 -1.90 1.38
N ALA A 122 -7.33 -1.61 2.10
CA ALA A 122 -7.98 -2.51 3.05
C ALA A 122 -8.83 -3.57 2.31
N ARG A 123 -8.18 -4.41 1.52
CA ARG A 123 -8.84 -5.35 0.58
C ARG A 123 -9.85 -6.30 1.23
N HIS A 124 -9.70 -6.62 2.53
CA HIS A 124 -10.59 -7.53 3.24
C HIS A 124 -12.03 -7.02 3.34
N ILE A 125 -12.22 -5.69 3.47
CA ILE A 125 -13.56 -5.08 3.56
C ILE A 125 -14.38 -5.19 2.27
N HIS A 126 -13.74 -5.52 1.15
CA HIS A 126 -14.38 -5.70 -0.15
C HIS A 126 -14.69 -7.18 -0.49
N THR A 127 -14.47 -8.08 0.47
CA THR A 127 -14.78 -9.51 0.27
C THR A 127 -16.25 -9.82 0.54
N GLY A 128 -16.79 -10.79 -0.18
CA GLY A 128 -18.16 -11.26 0.07
C GLY A 128 -18.37 -11.77 1.51
N LEU A 129 -17.32 -12.34 2.13
CA LEU A 129 -17.38 -12.78 3.53
C LEU A 129 -17.53 -11.60 4.49
N PHE A 130 -16.80 -10.50 4.27
CA PHE A 130 -16.90 -9.29 5.07
C PHE A 130 -18.32 -8.70 4.98
N HIS A 131 -18.85 -8.55 3.77
CA HIS A 131 -20.20 -8.03 3.56
C HIS A 131 -21.27 -8.93 4.19
N ALA A 132 -21.13 -10.26 4.10
CA ALA A 132 -22.04 -11.18 4.76
C ALA A 132 -22.00 -11.05 6.29
N ALA A 133 -20.82 -10.89 6.88
CA ALA A 133 -20.66 -10.65 8.30
C ALA A 133 -21.29 -9.30 8.72
N GLU A 134 -21.05 -8.25 7.96
CA GLU A 134 -21.65 -6.92 8.20
C GLU A 134 -23.18 -6.99 8.21
N GLU A 135 -23.79 -7.67 7.24
CA GLU A 135 -25.25 -7.83 7.19
C GLU A 135 -25.81 -8.61 8.38
N GLN A 136 -25.08 -9.63 8.87
CA GLN A 136 -25.49 -10.35 10.08
C GLN A 136 -25.39 -9.45 11.33
N LEU A 137 -24.32 -8.65 11.44
CA LEU A 137 -24.13 -7.74 12.57
C LEU A 137 -25.22 -6.64 12.63
N LYS A 138 -25.66 -6.13 11.49
CA LYS A 138 -26.76 -5.16 11.41
C LYS A 138 -28.10 -5.69 11.96
N GLN A 139 -28.28 -7.02 11.96
CA GLN A 139 -29.50 -7.66 12.48
C GLN A 139 -29.46 -7.90 13.99
N MET A 140 -28.31 -7.74 14.64
CA MET A 140 -28.17 -7.92 16.07
C MET A 140 -28.68 -6.71 16.84
N PRO A 141 -29.64 -6.87 17.76
CA PRO A 141 -30.21 -5.75 18.52
C PRO A 141 -29.20 -5.10 19.47
N VAL A 142 -28.24 -5.87 19.97
CA VAL A 142 -27.17 -5.43 20.86
C VAL A 142 -25.90 -6.26 20.61
N ILE A 143 -24.76 -5.60 20.46
CA ILE A 143 -23.44 -6.23 20.42
C ILE A 143 -22.76 -5.95 21.77
N GLN A 144 -22.61 -7.00 22.60
CA GLN A 144 -21.99 -6.87 23.93
C GLN A 144 -20.47 -6.92 23.90
N GLY A 145 -19.89 -7.43 22.84
CA GLY A 145 -18.45 -7.53 22.66
C GLY A 145 -18.09 -8.33 21.41
N ALA A 146 -16.81 -8.27 21.04
CA ALA A 146 -16.26 -9.05 19.96
C ALA A 146 -14.88 -9.61 20.34
N ASN A 147 -14.56 -10.79 19.85
CA ASN A 147 -13.21 -11.34 19.86
C ASN A 147 -12.83 -11.66 18.42
N ILE A 148 -11.87 -10.90 17.89
CA ILE A 148 -11.39 -11.03 16.53
C ILE A 148 -9.94 -11.48 16.58
N THR A 149 -9.63 -12.60 15.91
CA THR A 149 -8.30 -13.20 15.97
C THR A 149 -7.79 -13.44 14.55
N VAL A 150 -6.62 -12.88 14.25
CA VAL A 150 -5.86 -13.18 13.02
C VAL A 150 -4.54 -13.82 13.43
N MET A 151 -4.38 -15.10 13.09
CA MET A 151 -3.15 -15.85 13.35
C MET A 151 -2.67 -16.51 12.07
N LYS A 152 -1.43 -16.23 11.69
CA LYS A 152 -0.80 -16.82 10.52
C LYS A 152 0.69 -17.01 10.78
N TYR A 153 1.21 -18.20 10.46
CA TYR A 153 2.64 -18.41 10.39
C TYR A 153 3.19 -17.67 9.17
N SER A 154 4.08 -16.71 9.41
CA SER A 154 4.68 -15.96 8.31
C SER A 154 5.69 -16.82 7.56
N SER A 155 5.60 -16.87 6.23
CA SER A 155 6.58 -17.52 5.35
C SER A 155 8.01 -16.97 5.48
N ARG A 156 8.16 -15.83 6.15
CA ARG A 156 9.46 -15.17 6.39
C ARG A 156 10.01 -15.45 7.79
N TYR A 157 9.23 -16.11 8.67
CA TYR A 157 9.60 -16.27 10.07
C TYR A 157 10.73 -17.28 10.29
N ASP A 158 10.91 -18.23 9.39
CA ASP A 158 12.03 -19.18 9.43
C ASP A 158 13.39 -18.49 9.44
N LYS A 159 13.55 -17.37 8.73
CA LYS A 159 14.77 -16.55 8.76
C LYS A 159 15.04 -15.96 10.13
N VAL A 160 13.97 -15.59 10.87
CA VAL A 160 14.10 -15.08 12.24
C VAL A 160 14.52 -16.20 13.19
N ILE A 161 13.92 -17.40 13.06
CA ILE A 161 14.29 -18.57 13.86
C ILE A 161 15.74 -18.99 13.60
N ALA A 162 16.17 -18.98 12.34
CA ALA A 162 17.55 -19.30 11.95
C ALA A 162 18.57 -18.22 12.39
N GLY A 163 18.11 -17.05 12.81
CA GLY A 163 19.01 -15.93 13.17
C GLY A 163 19.59 -15.20 11.95
N ASP A 164 19.06 -15.44 10.75
CA ASP A 164 19.53 -14.86 9.51
C ASP A 164 19.30 -13.34 9.48
N LYS A 165 20.36 -12.57 9.39
CA LYS A 165 20.32 -11.10 9.30
C LYS A 165 20.68 -10.63 7.88
N PRO A 166 20.13 -9.49 7.41
CA PRO A 166 19.12 -8.67 8.09
C PRO A 166 17.76 -9.38 8.19
N TYR A 167 17.04 -9.17 9.29
CA TYR A 167 15.69 -9.69 9.44
C TYR A 167 14.74 -9.06 8.40
N PRO A 168 13.71 -9.80 7.94
CA PRO A 168 12.71 -9.23 7.05
C PRO A 168 12.04 -7.99 7.68
N ASN A 169 11.81 -6.94 6.89
CA ASN A 169 11.28 -5.64 7.32
C ASN A 169 10.05 -5.76 8.21
N ILE A 170 9.15 -6.70 7.90
CA ILE A 170 7.92 -6.97 8.65
C ILE A 170 8.16 -7.35 10.13
N PHE A 171 9.39 -7.72 10.51
CA PHE A 171 9.76 -8.06 11.90
C PHE A 171 10.70 -7.04 12.55
N THR A 172 10.93 -5.90 11.91
CA THR A 172 11.85 -4.89 12.42
C THR A 172 11.14 -3.59 12.79
N ALA A 173 11.53 -2.98 13.91
CA ALA A 173 10.98 -1.70 14.35
C ALA A 173 11.32 -0.55 13.39
N GLU A 174 12.47 -0.64 12.71
CA GLU A 174 12.93 0.35 11.72
C GLU A 174 11.90 0.56 10.61
N PHE A 175 11.24 -0.51 10.18
CA PHE A 175 10.22 -0.47 9.14
C PHE A 175 8.78 -0.55 9.69
N ALA A 176 8.60 -0.21 10.97
CA ALA A 176 7.31 -0.32 11.66
C ALA A 176 6.66 -1.70 11.47
N GLY A 177 7.48 -2.76 11.60
CA GLY A 177 7.02 -4.14 11.54
C GLY A 177 6.37 -4.59 12.84
N GLY A 178 5.83 -5.81 12.81
CA GLY A 178 5.21 -6.47 13.96
C GLY A 178 3.78 -6.92 13.68
N ALA A 179 3.31 -7.87 14.45
CA ALA A 179 2.00 -8.50 14.20
C ALA A 179 0.84 -7.51 14.26
N LEU A 180 0.86 -6.57 15.21
CA LEU A 180 -0.20 -5.56 15.33
C LEU A 180 -0.25 -4.64 14.10
N MET A 181 0.90 -4.18 13.64
CA MET A 181 0.99 -3.30 12.46
C MET A 181 0.62 -4.02 11.16
N ASP A 182 1.03 -5.28 11.00
CA ASP A 182 0.78 -6.03 9.76
C ASP A 182 -0.62 -6.66 9.71
N LEU A 183 -1.14 -7.10 10.84
CA LEU A 183 -2.38 -7.90 10.92
C LEU A 183 -3.52 -7.21 11.66
N GLY A 184 -3.24 -6.14 12.42
CA GLY A 184 -4.24 -5.48 13.25
C GLY A 184 -5.36 -4.77 12.47
N VAL A 185 -5.18 -4.56 11.18
CA VAL A 185 -6.17 -3.97 10.27
C VAL A 185 -7.25 -4.99 9.86
N TYR A 186 -6.97 -6.29 9.95
CA TYR A 186 -7.90 -7.36 9.60
C TYR A 186 -8.79 -7.70 10.78
#